data_bff018c66c0e091be42dfc655c2caa03
#
_entry.id   bff018c66c0e091be42dfc655c2caa03
#
_cell.length_a   1.000
_cell.length_b   1.000
_cell.length_c   1.000
_cell.angle_alpha   90.00
_cell.angle_beta   90.00
_cell.angle_gamma   90.00
#
_symmetry.space_group_name_H-M   'P 1'
#
loop_
_entity.id
_entity.type
_entity.pdbx_description
1 polymer ?
#
loop_
_entity_poly.entity_id
_entity_poly.type
_entity_poly.pdbx_seq_one_letter_code
_entity_poly.pdbx_strand_id
1 'polypeptide(L)'
;MAKEKKVEQITDMEVDFAQWYTDVCKKAELIDYSSIKGMFIYRPYGYAIWENIQRLMDAEFKKTGAENVYMPMLIPESLLQKEKDHVEGFAPECAWVTMGGSEKLEERYCIRPTSETLFCEHFHDIIHSWRDLPKMYNQWCLSLIHISE
;
A
#
# COMPACT_ATOMS: atom_id res chain seq x y z
N MET A 1 14.29 -26.95 -0.76
CA MET A 1 13.26 -26.17 -0.03
C MET A 1 13.39 -26.49 1.45
N ALA A 2 13.77 -25.51 2.26
CA ALA A 2 13.80 -25.69 3.70
C ALA A 2 12.37 -25.90 4.20
N LYS A 3 12.13 -26.98 4.95
CA LYS A 3 10.83 -27.20 5.60
C LYS A 3 10.59 -26.03 6.57
N GLU A 4 9.50 -25.30 6.36
CA GLU A 4 9.07 -24.26 7.26
C GLU A 4 8.88 -24.85 8.68
N LYS A 5 9.62 -24.30 9.63
CA LYS A 5 9.60 -24.76 11.01
C LYS A 5 8.26 -24.37 11.61
N LYS A 6 7.42 -25.36 11.95
CA LYS A 6 6.17 -25.06 12.68
C LYS A 6 6.54 -24.43 14.01
N VAL A 7 5.83 -23.36 14.37
CA VAL A 7 5.94 -22.74 15.69
C VAL A 7 5.26 -23.68 16.69
N GLU A 8 6.05 -24.46 17.43
CA GLU A 8 5.54 -25.40 18.45
C GLU A 8 5.27 -24.68 19.76
N GLN A 9 6.12 -23.74 20.12
CA GLN A 9 6.01 -22.96 21.35
C GLN A 9 6.24 -21.47 21.05
N ILE A 10 5.43 -20.61 21.68
CA ILE A 10 5.54 -19.15 21.52
C ILE A 10 6.68 -18.66 22.42
N THR A 11 7.54 -17.81 21.86
CA THR A 11 8.59 -17.13 22.62
C THR A 11 7.98 -16.25 23.72
N ASP A 12 8.65 -16.13 24.85
CA ASP A 12 8.19 -15.25 25.93
C ASP A 12 8.34 -13.79 25.51
N MET A 13 7.28 -13.01 25.69
CA MET A 13 7.22 -11.60 25.30
C MET A 13 8.27 -10.75 26.02
N GLU A 14 8.59 -11.06 27.27
CA GLU A 14 9.58 -10.32 28.08
C GLU A 14 11.02 -10.67 27.69
N VAL A 15 11.23 -11.81 27.01
CA VAL A 15 12.55 -12.26 26.55
C VAL A 15 12.86 -11.69 25.15
N ASP A 16 11.91 -11.79 24.21
CA ASP A 16 12.05 -11.28 22.85
C ASP A 16 10.69 -10.91 22.27
N PHE A 17 10.34 -9.63 22.38
CA PHE A 17 9.05 -9.11 21.91
C PHE A 17 8.85 -9.30 20.41
N ALA A 18 9.87 -9.07 19.59
CA ALA A 18 9.76 -9.19 18.14
C ALA A 18 9.47 -10.63 17.71
N GLN A 19 10.19 -11.58 18.32
CA GLN A 19 9.98 -12.99 18.04
C GLN A 19 8.62 -13.46 18.58
N TRP A 20 8.24 -13.04 19.78
CA TRP A 20 6.92 -13.32 20.35
C TRP A 20 5.81 -12.85 19.41
N TYR A 21 5.87 -11.61 18.92
CA TYR A 21 4.88 -11.07 18.01
C TYR A 21 4.74 -11.90 16.74
N THR A 22 5.88 -12.27 16.14
CA THR A 22 5.93 -13.13 14.95
C THR A 22 5.32 -14.52 15.23
N ASP A 23 5.69 -15.15 16.35
CA ASP A 23 5.20 -16.46 16.74
C ASP A 23 3.68 -16.45 16.96
N VAL A 24 3.16 -15.41 17.61
CA VAL A 24 1.71 -15.22 17.82
C VAL A 24 0.98 -15.12 16.48
N CYS A 25 1.45 -14.25 15.57
CA CYS A 25 0.82 -14.08 14.27
C CYS A 25 0.81 -15.37 13.44
N LYS A 26 1.89 -16.14 13.48
CA LYS A 26 1.99 -17.43 12.77
C LYS A 26 1.15 -18.52 13.45
N LYS A 27 1.24 -18.63 14.76
CA LYS A 27 0.50 -19.65 15.54
C LYS A 27 -1.01 -19.44 15.46
N ALA A 28 -1.45 -18.19 15.45
CA ALA A 28 -2.86 -17.83 15.28
C ALA A 28 -3.33 -17.92 13.81
N GLU A 29 -2.47 -18.34 12.91
CA GLU A 29 -2.78 -18.46 11.47
C GLU A 29 -3.23 -17.15 10.81
N LEU A 30 -2.68 -16.01 11.26
CA LEU A 30 -2.99 -14.69 10.68
C LEU A 30 -2.21 -14.42 9.40
N ILE A 31 -0.93 -14.81 9.37
CA ILE A 31 -0.02 -14.58 8.25
C ILE A 31 0.87 -15.79 7.98
N ASP A 32 1.36 -15.87 6.74
CA ASP A 32 2.51 -16.67 6.34
C ASP A 32 3.53 -15.80 5.59
N TYR A 33 4.80 -16.22 5.57
CA TYR A 33 5.81 -15.56 4.75
C TYR A 33 5.65 -15.91 3.28
N SER A 34 5.80 -14.92 2.42
CA SER A 34 5.90 -15.15 0.98
C SER A 34 7.35 -15.43 0.55
N SER A 35 7.53 -15.77 -0.72
CA SER A 35 8.85 -15.87 -1.34
C SER A 35 9.52 -14.50 -1.57
N ILE A 36 8.78 -13.40 -1.38
CA ILE A 36 9.26 -12.03 -1.56
C ILE A 36 9.55 -11.45 -0.19
N LYS A 37 10.81 -11.04 0.02
CA LYS A 37 11.23 -10.44 1.29
C LYS A 37 10.39 -9.21 1.63
N GLY A 38 9.92 -9.14 2.87
CA GLY A 38 9.08 -8.03 3.37
C GLY A 38 7.61 -8.08 2.97
N MET A 39 7.20 -9.10 2.18
CA MET A 39 5.80 -9.28 1.82
C MET A 39 5.22 -10.54 2.45
N PHE A 40 4.02 -10.42 3.00
CA PHE A 40 3.32 -11.49 3.71
C PHE A 40 2.09 -11.95 2.96
N ILE A 41 1.72 -13.21 3.20
CA ILE A 41 0.44 -13.77 2.81
C ILE A 41 -0.48 -13.59 4.02
N TYR A 42 -1.52 -12.78 3.90
CA TYR A 42 -2.55 -12.68 4.91
C TYR A 42 -3.50 -13.87 4.78
N ARG A 43 -3.57 -14.69 5.83
CA ARG A 43 -4.46 -15.83 5.89
C ARG A 43 -5.89 -15.39 6.23
N PRO A 44 -6.91 -16.25 6.06
CA PRO A 44 -8.31 -15.87 6.27
C PRO A 44 -8.60 -15.15 7.59
N TYR A 45 -8.03 -15.61 8.71
CA TYR A 45 -8.23 -14.94 10.00
C TYR A 45 -7.60 -13.55 10.06
N GLY A 46 -6.38 -13.39 9.54
CA GLY A 46 -5.72 -12.09 9.45
C GLY A 46 -6.46 -11.15 8.50
N TYR A 47 -6.89 -11.65 7.35
CA TYR A 47 -7.63 -10.85 6.38
C TYR A 47 -9.01 -10.42 6.89
N ALA A 48 -9.70 -11.27 7.67
CA ALA A 48 -10.96 -10.93 8.30
C ALA A 48 -10.86 -9.74 9.28
N ILE A 49 -9.71 -9.58 9.95
CA ILE A 49 -9.44 -8.38 10.78
C ILE A 49 -9.43 -7.15 9.89
N TRP A 50 -8.73 -7.20 8.76
CA TRP A 50 -8.67 -6.12 7.78
C TRP A 50 -10.05 -5.77 7.20
N GLU A 51 -10.83 -6.77 6.79
CA GLU A 51 -12.20 -6.57 6.29
C GLU A 51 -13.10 -5.89 7.33
N ASN A 52 -12.96 -6.24 8.61
CA ASN A 52 -13.70 -5.59 9.68
C ASN A 52 -13.26 -4.14 9.90
N ILE A 53 -11.96 -3.85 9.82
CA ILE A 53 -11.44 -2.48 9.88
C ILE A 53 -12.01 -1.65 8.74
N GLN A 54 -11.93 -2.15 7.50
CA GLN A 54 -12.49 -1.46 6.33
C GLN A 54 -13.98 -1.19 6.52
N ARG A 55 -14.76 -2.22 6.88
CA ARG A 55 -16.22 -2.10 7.04
C ARG A 55 -16.61 -1.05 8.07
N LEU A 56 -15.94 -1.00 9.21
CA LEU A 56 -16.24 -0.06 10.29
C LEU A 56 -15.81 1.36 9.92
N MET A 57 -14.59 1.53 9.43
CA MET A 57 -14.08 2.85 9.06
C MET A 57 -14.75 3.42 7.82
N ASP A 58 -15.01 2.61 6.80
CA ASP A 58 -15.70 3.05 5.58
C ASP A 58 -17.10 3.58 5.88
N ALA A 59 -17.81 2.96 6.83
CA ALA A 59 -19.10 3.43 7.29
C ALA A 59 -19.02 4.84 7.93
N GLU A 60 -17.96 5.10 8.71
CA GLU A 60 -17.73 6.42 9.31
C GLU A 60 -17.31 7.47 8.26
N PHE A 61 -16.44 7.10 7.32
CA PHE A 61 -16.02 7.99 6.23
C PHE A 61 -17.23 8.42 5.37
N LYS A 62 -18.11 7.49 5.04
CA LYS A 62 -19.34 7.79 4.28
C LYS A 62 -20.29 8.75 4.99
N LYS A 63 -20.33 8.75 6.33
CA LYS A 63 -21.10 9.74 7.11
C LYS A 63 -20.57 11.17 6.93
N THR A 64 -19.29 11.34 6.61
CA THR A 64 -18.70 12.64 6.32
C THR A 64 -18.93 13.10 4.88
N GLY A 65 -19.53 12.26 4.03
CA GLY A 65 -19.73 12.52 2.61
C GLY A 65 -18.59 12.03 1.72
N ALA A 66 -17.64 11.26 2.26
CA ALA A 66 -16.54 10.69 1.46
C ALA A 66 -17.07 9.58 0.53
N GLU A 67 -16.58 9.60 -0.71
CA GLU A 67 -16.88 8.60 -1.74
C GLU A 67 -15.62 7.78 -2.04
N ASN A 68 -15.81 6.47 -2.21
CA ASN A 68 -14.69 5.60 -2.54
C ASN A 68 -14.35 5.70 -4.02
N VAL A 69 -13.07 5.86 -4.31
CA VAL A 69 -12.49 5.89 -5.65
C VAL A 69 -11.30 4.93 -5.73
N TYR A 70 -10.78 4.70 -6.92
CA TYR A 70 -9.57 3.93 -7.12
C TYR A 70 -8.69 4.62 -8.16
N MET A 71 -7.52 5.09 -7.73
CA MET A 71 -6.50 5.68 -8.59
C MET A 71 -5.60 4.60 -9.18
N PRO A 72 -5.00 4.82 -10.37
CA PRO A 72 -4.06 3.89 -10.97
C PRO A 72 -2.94 3.48 -10.02
N MET A 73 -2.49 2.23 -10.13
CA MET A 73 -1.34 1.73 -9.36
C MET A 73 -0.01 2.29 -9.88
N LEU A 74 0.07 2.56 -11.16
CA LEU A 74 1.29 3.03 -11.82
C LEU A 74 1.23 4.55 -12.03
N ILE A 75 2.32 5.21 -11.72
CA ILE A 75 2.51 6.66 -11.88
C ILE A 75 3.63 6.88 -12.90
N PRO A 76 3.40 7.65 -13.99
CA PRO A 76 4.46 8.01 -14.93
C PRO A 76 5.58 8.81 -14.23
N GLU A 77 6.82 8.57 -14.59
CA GLU A 77 7.95 9.30 -14.01
C GLU A 77 7.84 10.81 -14.25
N SER A 78 7.34 11.22 -15.41
CA SER A 78 7.11 12.63 -15.75
C SER A 78 6.15 13.33 -14.79
N LEU A 79 5.14 12.62 -14.26
CA LEU A 79 4.22 13.16 -13.29
C LEU A 79 4.88 13.36 -11.92
N LEU A 80 5.71 12.40 -11.48
CA LEU A 80 6.48 12.52 -10.24
C LEU A 80 7.53 13.62 -10.30
N GLN A 81 8.13 13.86 -11.48
CA GLN A 81 9.11 14.92 -11.67
C GLN A 81 8.50 16.31 -11.55
N LYS A 82 7.25 16.51 -11.95
CA LYS A 82 6.54 17.79 -11.76
C LYS A 82 6.39 18.16 -10.28
N GLU A 83 6.34 17.16 -9.41
CA GLU A 83 6.21 17.37 -7.96
C GLU A 83 7.55 17.38 -7.22
N LYS A 84 8.65 17.01 -7.88
CA LYS A 84 9.97 16.94 -7.27
C LYS A 84 10.41 18.27 -6.62
N ASP A 85 9.91 19.39 -7.12
CA ASP A 85 10.13 20.71 -6.56
C ASP A 85 9.35 20.92 -5.23
N HIS A 86 8.40 20.04 -4.92
CA HIS A 86 7.56 20.08 -3.72
C HIS A 86 7.80 18.90 -2.76
N VAL A 87 8.42 17.81 -3.23
CA VAL A 87 8.62 16.56 -2.45
C VAL A 87 10.07 16.12 -2.52
N GLU A 88 10.94 16.77 -1.75
CA GLU A 88 12.29 16.27 -1.53
C GLU A 88 12.23 14.90 -0.82
N GLY A 89 12.77 13.86 -1.44
CA GLY A 89 13.05 12.58 -0.79
C GLY A 89 12.28 11.35 -1.29
N PHE A 90 11.27 11.47 -2.14
CA PHE A 90 10.46 10.30 -2.58
C PHE A 90 11.05 9.48 -3.75
N ALA A 91 11.92 10.05 -4.56
CA ALA A 91 12.32 9.43 -5.82
C ALA A 91 13.27 8.20 -5.74
N PRO A 92 14.17 8.05 -4.75
CA PRO A 92 15.18 6.98 -4.79
C PRO A 92 14.67 5.60 -4.37
N GLU A 93 13.57 5.51 -3.61
CA GLU A 93 13.15 4.28 -2.93
C GLU A 93 11.89 3.64 -3.51
N CYS A 94 11.50 4.06 -4.70
CA CYS A 94 10.33 3.53 -5.39
C CYS A 94 10.65 2.28 -6.21
N ALA A 95 9.66 1.40 -6.35
CA ALA A 95 9.71 0.31 -7.33
C ALA A 95 9.38 0.84 -8.72
N TRP A 96 10.22 0.53 -9.70
CA TRP A 96 10.07 1.00 -11.06
C TRP A 96 9.76 -0.13 -12.03
N VAL A 97 8.74 0.06 -12.86
CA VAL A 97 8.44 -0.76 -14.02
C VAL A 97 9.14 -0.13 -15.22
N THR A 98 10.10 -0.85 -15.78
CA THR A 98 10.96 -0.36 -16.89
C THR A 98 10.77 -1.12 -18.19
N MET A 99 10.05 -2.25 -18.13
CA MET A 99 9.83 -3.13 -19.29
C MET A 99 8.38 -3.55 -19.38
N GLY A 100 7.86 -3.65 -20.60
CA GLY A 100 6.60 -4.29 -20.94
C GLY A 100 6.88 -5.58 -21.74
N GLY A 101 6.74 -6.73 -21.10
CA GLY A 101 7.19 -7.99 -21.69
C GLY A 101 8.70 -8.01 -21.86
N SER A 102 9.19 -8.15 -23.10
CA SER A 102 10.62 -8.13 -23.44
C SER A 102 11.12 -6.76 -23.92
N GLU A 103 10.24 -5.77 -24.07
CA GLU A 103 10.57 -4.45 -24.60
C GLU A 103 10.73 -3.43 -23.49
N LYS A 104 11.72 -2.54 -23.63
CA LYS A 104 11.91 -1.42 -22.74
C LYS A 104 10.83 -0.37 -22.98
N LEU A 105 10.24 0.13 -21.91
CA LEU A 105 9.27 1.23 -21.99
C LEU A 105 9.96 2.53 -22.38
N GLU A 106 9.28 3.37 -23.15
CA GLU A 106 9.74 4.73 -23.48
C GLU A 106 9.85 5.61 -22.23
N GLU A 107 8.89 5.47 -21.34
CA GLU A 107 8.87 6.09 -20.02
C GLU A 107 8.67 5.01 -18.96
N ARG A 108 9.41 5.07 -17.85
CA ARG A 108 9.22 4.17 -16.72
C ARG A 108 8.08 4.61 -15.82
N TYR A 109 7.46 3.64 -15.19
CA TYR A 109 6.37 3.88 -14.26
C TYR A 109 6.80 3.47 -12.85
N CYS A 110 6.42 4.29 -11.87
CA CYS A 110 6.57 3.96 -10.47
C CYS A 110 5.35 3.19 -9.99
N ILE A 111 5.54 2.12 -9.23
CA ILE A 111 4.46 1.58 -8.40
C ILE A 111 4.21 2.61 -7.30
N ARG A 112 2.98 3.10 -7.16
CA ARG A 112 2.65 4.22 -6.27
C ARG A 112 3.24 4.06 -4.86
N PRO A 113 4.12 4.95 -4.41
CA PRO A 113 4.51 5.04 -3.01
C PRO A 113 3.40 5.70 -2.19
N THR A 114 2.66 6.59 -2.84
CA THR A 114 1.50 7.32 -2.33
C THR A 114 0.62 7.72 -3.51
N SER A 115 -0.61 8.17 -3.28
CA SER A 115 -1.56 8.50 -4.36
C SER A 115 -1.89 9.99 -4.48
N GLU A 116 -1.34 10.86 -3.64
CA GLU A 116 -1.68 12.30 -3.63
C GLU A 116 -1.43 12.97 -4.97
N THR A 117 -0.32 12.66 -5.64
CA THR A 117 -0.01 13.15 -6.99
C THR A 117 -1.12 12.87 -7.98
N LEU A 118 -1.64 11.64 -7.98
CA LEU A 118 -2.74 11.24 -8.86
C LEU A 118 -4.05 11.94 -8.48
N PHE A 119 -4.32 12.11 -7.19
CA PHE A 119 -5.49 12.85 -6.72
C PHE A 119 -5.41 14.32 -7.14
N CYS A 120 -4.26 14.96 -6.99
CA CYS A 120 -4.07 16.36 -7.39
C CYS A 120 -4.26 16.55 -8.89
N GLU A 121 -3.69 15.67 -9.72
CA GLU A 121 -3.90 15.71 -11.17
C GLU A 121 -5.39 15.53 -11.52
N HIS A 122 -6.04 14.53 -10.94
CA HIS A 122 -7.46 14.30 -11.17
C HIS A 122 -8.34 15.46 -10.72
N PHE A 123 -8.07 16.03 -9.54
CA PHE A 123 -8.81 17.19 -9.04
C PHE A 123 -8.60 18.42 -9.92
N HIS A 124 -7.39 18.63 -10.44
CA HIS A 124 -7.13 19.69 -11.42
C HIS A 124 -8.04 19.58 -12.65
N ASP A 125 -8.27 18.34 -13.11
CA ASP A 125 -9.08 18.08 -14.30
C ASP A 125 -10.58 18.20 -14.06
N ILE A 126 -11.09 17.97 -12.85
CA ILE A 126 -12.53 17.90 -12.56
C ILE A 126 -13.07 19.07 -11.75
N ILE A 127 -12.22 19.85 -11.09
CA ILE A 127 -12.64 21.02 -10.31
C ILE A 127 -12.42 22.29 -11.12
N HIS A 128 -13.51 22.86 -11.64
CA HIS A 128 -13.47 24.05 -12.47
C HIS A 128 -13.99 25.29 -11.74
N SER A 129 -14.76 25.10 -10.66
CA SER A 129 -15.32 26.19 -9.88
C SER A 129 -15.57 25.77 -8.44
N TRP A 130 -15.88 26.76 -7.58
CA TRP A 130 -16.26 26.51 -6.19
C TRP A 130 -17.53 25.64 -6.05
N ARG A 131 -18.36 25.56 -7.11
CA ARG A 131 -19.56 24.72 -7.13
C ARG A 131 -19.26 23.23 -7.20
N ASP A 132 -18.03 22.87 -7.62
CA ASP A 132 -17.58 21.48 -7.69
C ASP A 132 -17.09 20.96 -6.33
N LEU A 133 -17.06 21.84 -5.34
CA LEU A 133 -16.62 21.55 -3.97
C LEU A 133 -17.84 21.42 -3.02
N PRO A 134 -17.74 20.64 -1.94
CA PRO A 134 -16.55 19.85 -1.55
C PRO A 134 -16.39 18.58 -2.40
N LYS A 135 -15.13 18.15 -2.63
CA LYS A 135 -14.77 16.84 -3.13
C LYS A 135 -14.06 16.07 -2.03
N MET A 136 -14.64 14.96 -1.61
CA MET A 136 -14.14 14.15 -0.51
C MET A 136 -14.03 12.71 -0.99
N TYR A 137 -12.82 12.29 -1.32
CA TYR A 137 -12.54 10.95 -1.81
C TYR A 137 -11.74 10.15 -0.80
N ASN A 138 -12.03 8.86 -0.72
CA ASN A 138 -11.29 7.86 0.02
C ASN A 138 -10.83 6.75 -0.91
N GLN A 139 -9.67 6.18 -0.65
CA GLN A 139 -9.16 5.03 -1.39
C GLN A 139 -8.63 3.97 -0.45
N TRP A 140 -9.12 2.76 -0.61
CA TRP A 140 -8.57 1.56 0.01
C TRP A 140 -7.60 0.90 -0.96
N CYS A 141 -6.30 1.05 -0.72
CA CYS A 141 -5.28 0.50 -1.61
C CYS A 141 -3.97 0.19 -0.90
N LEU A 142 -3.13 -0.58 -1.58
CA LEU A 142 -1.73 -0.77 -1.21
C LEU A 142 -0.87 0.28 -1.91
N SER A 143 0.06 0.86 -1.17
CA SER A 143 1.17 1.67 -1.68
C SER A 143 2.49 1.03 -1.29
N LEU A 144 3.54 1.23 -2.08
CA LEU A 144 4.80 0.52 -1.94
C LEU A 144 5.98 1.50 -1.95
N ILE A 145 6.67 1.59 -0.82
CA ILE A 145 7.85 2.44 -0.63
C ILE A 145 8.91 1.68 0.18
N HIS A 146 10.15 2.13 0.16
CA HIS A 146 11.29 1.55 0.89
C HIS A 146 11.53 0.08 0.56
N ILE A 147 11.65 -0.24 -0.74
CA ILE A 147 12.06 -1.56 -1.17
C ILE A 147 13.56 -1.68 -0.93
N SER A 148 13.93 -2.55 0.00
CA SER A 148 15.32 -2.94 0.25
C SER A 148 15.50 -4.44 0.02
N GLU A 149 16.63 -4.82 -0.55
CA GLU A 149 17.04 -6.22 -0.66
C GLU A 149 17.51 -6.81 0.68
#